data_42fda9948b8ef063b6f54fa74c7118cf
#
_entry.id   42fda9948b8ef063b6f54fa74c7118cf
#
_cell.length_a   1.000
_cell.length_b   1.000
_cell.length_c   1.000
_cell.angle_alpha   90.00
_cell.angle_beta   90.00
_cell.angle_gamma   90.00
#
_symmetry.space_group_name_H-M   'P 1'
#
loop_
_entity.id
_entity.type
_entity.pdbx_description
1 polymer ?
#
loop_
_entity_poly.entity_id
_entity_poly.type
_entity_poly.pdbx_seq_one_letter_code
_entity_poly.pdbx_strand_id
1 'polypeptide(L)'
;IRTTAELGGDTGDFTTTVNARKIIDVLRTMPSDQTVSLETSQDKLVLKGGKSRFTLQTLAAEDFPLVQEAANFGPAFSVPQKTLKHLLGQVAFAMAVQDIRYYLNGILFVAEGQTLSLIATDGHRLAFASATLDVEVPKQEVILPRKTVIELQRLLSDADGALEMRFAGNQAKFSFGALEFVTKLVEGK
;
A
#
# COMPACT_ATOMS: atom_id res chain seq x y z
N ILE A 1 -4.69 2.62 0.56
CA ILE A 1 -4.40 1.73 -0.58
C ILE A 1 -5.57 1.82 -1.54
N ARG A 2 -5.25 1.99 -2.80
CA ARG A 2 -6.20 1.96 -3.92
C ARG A 2 -5.77 0.89 -4.91
N THR A 3 -6.68 0.10 -5.39
CA THR A 3 -6.46 -0.81 -6.51
C THR A 3 -7.58 -0.66 -7.52
N THR A 4 -7.29 -0.91 -8.78
CA THR A 4 -8.23 -0.79 -9.88
C THR A 4 -8.23 -2.08 -10.68
N ALA A 5 -9.40 -2.56 -11.07
CA ALA A 5 -9.56 -3.67 -11.99
C ALA A 5 -10.54 -3.28 -13.09
N GLU A 6 -10.25 -3.69 -14.31
CA GLU A 6 -11.20 -3.56 -15.42
C GLU A 6 -12.21 -4.70 -15.38
N LEU A 7 -13.48 -4.34 -15.41
CA LEU A 7 -14.59 -5.27 -15.49
C LEU A 7 -15.12 -5.27 -16.91
N GLY A 8 -15.36 -6.46 -17.48
CA GLY A 8 -15.99 -6.57 -18.78
C GLY A 8 -17.48 -6.20 -18.71
N GLY A 9 -17.97 -5.45 -19.70
CA GLY A 9 -19.38 -5.12 -19.84
C GLY A 9 -19.77 -3.76 -19.25
N ASP A 10 -21.05 -3.45 -19.33
CA ASP A 10 -21.65 -2.24 -18.77
C ASP A 10 -22.00 -2.50 -17.30
N THR A 11 -21.25 -1.89 -16.40
CA THR A 11 -21.39 -2.12 -14.96
C THR A 11 -22.17 -1.02 -14.24
N GLY A 12 -22.53 0.09 -14.90
CA GLY A 12 -23.10 1.25 -14.23
C GLY A 12 -22.14 1.89 -13.22
N ASP A 13 -22.53 3.03 -12.69
CA ASP A 13 -21.71 3.78 -11.72
C ASP A 13 -22.37 3.81 -10.35
N PHE A 14 -21.66 3.37 -9.33
CA PHE A 14 -22.04 3.58 -7.95
C PHE A 14 -20.81 3.58 -7.03
N THR A 15 -20.95 4.22 -5.89
CA THR A 15 -19.91 4.26 -4.85
C THR A 15 -20.53 3.90 -3.51
N THR A 16 -19.94 2.97 -2.80
CA THR A 16 -20.42 2.53 -1.48
C THR A 16 -19.29 1.99 -0.62
N THR A 17 -19.57 1.74 0.64
CA THR A 17 -18.67 1.03 1.54
C THR A 17 -19.23 -0.32 1.91
N VAL A 18 -18.37 -1.29 2.13
CA VAL A 18 -18.74 -2.62 2.64
C VAL A 18 -17.71 -3.11 3.63
N ASN A 19 -18.12 -4.00 4.53
CA ASN A 19 -17.17 -4.70 5.37
C ASN A 19 -16.30 -5.63 4.50
N ALA A 20 -15.01 -5.30 4.39
CA ALA A 20 -14.07 -5.98 3.51
C ALA A 20 -13.98 -7.48 3.80
N ARG A 21 -13.93 -7.88 5.08
CA ARG A 21 -13.85 -9.29 5.46
C ARG A 21 -15.08 -10.06 5.01
N LYS A 22 -16.26 -9.51 5.26
CA LYS A 22 -17.52 -10.17 4.88
C LYS A 22 -17.65 -10.37 3.39
N ILE A 23 -17.35 -9.34 2.57
CA ILE A 23 -17.45 -9.48 1.12
C ILE A 23 -16.41 -10.47 0.57
N ILE A 24 -15.20 -10.47 1.11
CA ILE A 24 -14.17 -11.43 0.73
C ILE A 24 -14.62 -12.87 1.06
N ASP A 25 -15.12 -13.10 2.27
CA ASP A 25 -15.57 -14.41 2.70
C ASP A 25 -16.74 -14.92 1.84
N VAL A 26 -17.69 -14.06 1.51
CA VAL A 26 -18.80 -14.39 0.60
C VAL A 26 -18.27 -14.77 -0.79
N LEU A 27 -17.41 -13.94 -1.37
CA LEU A 27 -16.86 -14.20 -2.71
C LEU A 27 -16.03 -15.50 -2.77
N ARG A 28 -15.32 -15.83 -1.72
CA ARG A 28 -14.55 -17.09 -1.63
C ARG A 28 -15.41 -18.35 -1.63
N THR A 29 -16.68 -18.25 -1.26
CA THR A 29 -17.62 -19.38 -1.32
C THR A 29 -18.14 -19.65 -2.71
N MET A 30 -17.92 -18.76 -3.66
CA MET A 30 -18.41 -18.88 -5.03
C MET A 30 -17.38 -19.52 -5.93
N PRO A 31 -17.82 -20.29 -6.97
CA PRO A 31 -16.92 -20.75 -8.02
C PRO A 31 -16.20 -19.60 -8.71
N SER A 32 -14.96 -19.80 -9.10
CA SER A 32 -14.11 -18.76 -9.72
C SER A 32 -14.62 -18.26 -11.08
N ASP A 33 -15.41 -19.06 -11.77
CA ASP A 33 -16.05 -18.75 -13.05
C ASP A 33 -17.45 -18.14 -12.91
N GLN A 34 -17.94 -17.97 -11.66
CA GLN A 34 -19.27 -17.44 -11.40
C GLN A 34 -19.30 -15.93 -11.64
N THR A 35 -20.22 -15.49 -12.50
CA THR A 35 -20.55 -14.07 -12.62
C THR A 35 -21.32 -13.61 -11.40
N VAL A 36 -20.90 -12.50 -10.83
CA VAL A 36 -21.50 -11.89 -9.64
C VAL A 36 -22.15 -10.58 -10.02
N SER A 37 -23.37 -10.34 -9.55
CA SER A 37 -24.03 -9.05 -9.67
C SER A 37 -24.05 -8.33 -8.33
N LEU A 38 -23.80 -7.03 -8.37
CA LEU A 38 -23.81 -6.12 -7.21
C LEU A 38 -24.88 -5.07 -7.43
N GLU A 39 -25.81 -4.97 -6.50
CA GLU A 39 -26.89 -3.98 -6.53
C GLU A 39 -26.91 -3.19 -5.22
N THR A 40 -26.89 -1.86 -5.33
CA THR A 40 -27.03 -0.99 -4.15
C THR A 40 -28.49 -0.60 -3.93
N SER A 41 -28.90 -0.59 -2.68
CA SER A 41 -30.22 -0.12 -2.27
C SER A 41 -30.13 0.50 -0.88
N GLN A 42 -30.31 1.82 -0.79
CA GLN A 42 -30.21 2.57 0.47
C GLN A 42 -28.90 2.27 1.21
N ASP A 43 -28.98 1.62 2.37
CA ASP A 43 -27.88 1.25 3.25
C ASP A 43 -27.41 -0.21 3.06
N LYS A 44 -27.73 -0.83 1.91
CA LYS A 44 -27.45 -2.24 1.63
C LYS A 44 -26.79 -2.44 0.28
N LEU A 45 -25.89 -3.43 0.23
CA LEU A 45 -25.36 -4.00 -1.00
C LEU A 45 -25.87 -5.43 -1.11
N VAL A 46 -26.56 -5.73 -2.21
CA VAL A 46 -27.01 -7.06 -2.53
C VAL A 46 -26.06 -7.68 -3.53
N LEU A 47 -25.46 -8.82 -3.15
CA LEU A 47 -24.56 -9.59 -3.96
C LEU A 47 -25.25 -10.88 -4.38
N LYS A 48 -25.36 -11.11 -5.68
CA LYS A 48 -25.99 -12.30 -6.26
C LYS A 48 -24.99 -13.06 -7.12
N GLY A 49 -24.94 -14.36 -6.96
CA GLY A 49 -24.13 -15.24 -7.79
C GLY A 49 -24.78 -16.62 -7.90
N GLY A 50 -25.14 -17.05 -9.11
CA GLY A 50 -25.88 -18.28 -9.31
C GLY A 50 -27.22 -18.28 -8.56
N LYS A 51 -27.40 -19.24 -7.67
CA LYS A 51 -28.58 -19.33 -6.79
C LYS A 51 -28.41 -18.64 -5.44
N SER A 52 -27.24 -18.10 -5.18
CA SER A 52 -26.89 -17.47 -3.90
C SER A 52 -27.17 -15.97 -3.92
N ARG A 53 -27.70 -15.48 -2.82
CA ARG A 53 -27.94 -14.06 -2.59
C ARG A 53 -27.50 -13.67 -1.19
N PHE A 54 -26.69 -12.62 -1.10
CA PHE A 54 -26.21 -12.06 0.16
C PHE A 54 -26.55 -10.58 0.26
N THR A 55 -26.93 -10.15 1.43
CA THR A 55 -27.21 -8.74 1.72
C THR A 55 -26.20 -8.24 2.75
N LEU A 56 -25.42 -7.22 2.40
CA LEU A 56 -24.42 -6.62 3.26
C LEU A 56 -24.86 -5.21 3.65
N GLN A 57 -24.67 -4.85 4.91
CA GLN A 57 -24.88 -3.47 5.36
C GLN A 57 -23.74 -2.58 4.84
N THR A 58 -24.11 -1.37 4.44
CA THR A 58 -23.19 -0.36 3.92
C THR A 58 -23.27 0.90 4.77
N LEU A 59 -22.22 1.72 4.68
CA LEU A 59 -22.22 3.09 5.15
C LEU A 59 -22.09 4.03 3.95
N ALA A 60 -22.47 5.28 4.13
CA ALA A 60 -22.32 6.28 3.10
C ALA A 60 -20.84 6.41 2.66
N ALA A 61 -20.62 6.53 1.37
CA ALA A 61 -19.25 6.63 0.84
C ALA A 61 -18.54 7.90 1.33
N GLU A 62 -19.30 8.96 1.59
CA GLU A 62 -18.81 10.24 2.11
C GLU A 62 -18.21 10.13 3.51
N ASP A 63 -18.67 9.16 4.31
CA ASP A 63 -18.15 8.90 5.66
C ASP A 63 -16.86 8.10 5.66
N PHE A 64 -16.41 7.60 4.51
CA PHE A 64 -15.18 6.83 4.42
C PHE A 64 -13.95 7.73 4.60
N PRO A 65 -13.08 7.46 5.60
CA PRO A 65 -11.92 8.29 5.86
C PRO A 65 -10.87 8.10 4.75
N LEU A 66 -10.73 9.11 3.91
CA LEU A 66 -9.69 9.16 2.88
C LEU A 66 -8.47 9.92 3.40
N VAL A 67 -7.28 9.40 3.12
CA VAL A 67 -6.05 10.17 3.27
C VAL A 67 -6.00 11.17 2.11
N GLN A 68 -6.03 12.46 2.43
CA GLN A 68 -5.86 13.50 1.43
C GLN A 68 -4.43 13.45 0.91
N GLU A 69 -4.27 13.18 -0.39
CA GLU A 69 -2.98 13.19 -1.04
C GLU A 69 -2.39 14.61 -1.06
N ALA A 70 -1.09 14.72 -0.84
CA ALA A 70 -0.38 15.98 -1.01
C ALA A 70 -0.47 16.45 -2.46
N ALA A 71 -0.61 17.78 -2.64
CA ALA A 71 -0.69 18.37 -3.98
C ALA A 71 0.66 18.47 -4.70
N ASN A 72 1.77 18.35 -3.95
CA ASN A 72 3.12 18.66 -4.38
C ASN A 72 4.09 17.47 -4.28
N PHE A 73 3.70 16.31 -4.78
CA PHE A 73 4.64 15.21 -4.91
C PHE A 73 5.79 15.58 -5.84
N GLY A 74 7.01 15.26 -5.42
CA GLY A 74 8.21 15.42 -6.22
C GLY A 74 8.24 14.48 -7.43
N PRO A 75 9.34 14.50 -8.20
CA PRO A 75 9.50 13.67 -9.36
C PRO A 75 9.45 12.18 -9.00
N ALA A 76 8.85 11.40 -9.89
CA ALA A 76 8.81 9.95 -9.74
C ALA A 76 10.16 9.33 -10.09
N PHE A 77 10.50 8.25 -9.40
CA PHE A 77 11.57 7.35 -9.82
C PHE A 77 11.14 5.90 -9.62
N SER A 78 11.74 5.02 -10.38
CA SER A 78 11.34 3.61 -10.40
C SER A 78 12.48 2.71 -9.97
N VAL A 79 12.14 1.70 -9.18
CA VAL A 79 13.04 0.60 -8.82
C VAL A 79 12.32 -0.74 -9.04
N PRO A 80 13.02 -1.85 -9.26
CA PRO A 80 12.38 -3.16 -9.33
C PRO A 80 11.69 -3.49 -8.00
N GLN A 81 10.48 -4.04 -8.04
CA GLN A 81 9.75 -4.46 -6.83
C GLN A 81 10.60 -5.38 -5.96
N LYS A 82 11.26 -6.37 -6.56
CA LYS A 82 12.12 -7.32 -5.86
C LYS A 82 13.26 -6.63 -5.09
N THR A 83 13.80 -5.54 -5.61
CA THR A 83 14.88 -4.79 -4.96
C THR A 83 14.41 -4.18 -3.64
N LEU A 84 13.30 -3.45 -3.66
CA LEU A 84 12.76 -2.87 -2.44
C LEU A 84 12.30 -3.95 -1.46
N LYS A 85 11.61 -4.98 -1.94
CA LYS A 85 11.18 -6.11 -1.10
C LYS A 85 12.36 -6.77 -0.39
N HIS A 86 13.44 -7.02 -1.11
CA HIS A 86 14.65 -7.61 -0.57
C HIS A 86 15.28 -6.73 0.52
N LEU A 87 15.45 -5.43 0.23
CA LEU A 87 16.02 -4.48 1.20
C LEU A 87 15.17 -4.37 2.46
N LEU A 88 13.84 -4.28 2.32
CA LEU A 88 12.92 -4.27 3.46
C LEU A 88 13.07 -5.54 4.32
N GLY A 89 13.14 -6.70 3.67
CA GLY A 89 13.34 -7.98 4.35
C GLY A 89 14.63 -8.07 5.16
N GLN A 90 15.68 -7.39 4.71
CA GLN A 90 16.99 -7.41 5.39
C GLN A 90 17.03 -6.53 6.64
N VAL A 91 16.17 -5.52 6.78
CA VAL A 91 16.27 -4.55 7.88
C VAL A 91 15.05 -4.51 8.78
N ALA A 92 13.89 -4.94 8.33
CA ALA A 92 12.61 -4.77 9.04
C ALA A 92 12.60 -5.37 10.45
N PHE A 93 13.34 -6.46 10.70
CA PHE A 93 13.42 -7.10 12.01
C PHE A 93 14.03 -6.22 13.09
N ALA A 94 14.83 -5.22 12.71
CA ALA A 94 15.51 -4.32 13.64
C ALA A 94 14.68 -3.06 14.00
N MET A 95 13.50 -2.88 13.41
CA MET A 95 12.60 -1.79 13.80
C MET A 95 12.16 -1.95 15.26
N ALA A 96 12.05 -0.83 15.97
CA ALA A 96 11.41 -0.81 17.27
C ALA A 96 9.90 -1.08 17.16
N VAL A 97 9.33 -1.52 18.28
CA VAL A 97 7.89 -1.78 18.41
C VAL A 97 7.35 -0.96 19.58
N GLN A 98 6.53 0.05 19.28
CA GLN A 98 5.92 0.92 20.30
C GLN A 98 6.94 1.59 21.23
N ASP A 99 8.11 1.96 20.70
CA ASP A 99 9.09 2.76 21.43
C ASP A 99 8.58 4.21 21.54
N ILE A 100 8.85 4.84 22.68
CA ILE A 100 8.54 6.26 22.90
C ILE A 100 9.30 7.17 21.94
N ARG A 101 10.46 6.73 21.48
CA ARG A 101 11.22 7.34 20.39
C ARG A 101 10.57 6.92 19.07
N TYR A 102 9.46 7.56 18.73
CA TYR A 102 8.58 7.17 17.63
C TYR A 102 9.31 7.04 16.28
N TYR A 103 10.40 7.78 16.06
CA TYR A 103 11.22 7.70 14.85
C TYR A 103 11.96 6.35 14.70
N LEU A 104 12.06 5.56 15.76
CA LEU A 104 12.60 4.20 15.69
C LEU A 104 11.55 3.14 15.27
N ASN A 105 10.26 3.49 15.31
CA ASN A 105 9.17 2.62 14.90
C ASN A 105 8.97 2.63 13.39
N GLY A 106 10.06 2.49 12.64
CA GLY A 106 10.06 2.53 11.19
C GLY A 106 11.42 2.25 10.60
N ILE A 107 11.57 2.51 9.31
CA ILE A 107 12.81 2.37 8.56
C ILE A 107 13.21 3.73 8.02
N LEU A 108 14.46 4.11 8.22
CA LEU A 108 15.06 5.24 7.52
C LEU A 108 15.35 4.82 6.08
N PHE A 109 14.74 5.53 5.14
CA PHE A 109 14.87 5.35 3.71
C PHE A 109 15.71 6.49 3.16
N VAL A 110 16.85 6.15 2.57
CA VAL A 110 17.78 7.12 2.00
C VAL A 110 18.02 6.80 0.53
N ALA A 111 17.68 7.76 -0.33
CA ALA A 111 17.97 7.70 -1.77
C ALA A 111 18.93 8.83 -2.11
N GLU A 112 20.04 8.53 -2.76
CA GLU A 112 21.01 9.52 -3.21
C GLU A 112 21.86 8.98 -4.36
N GLY A 113 21.94 9.74 -5.45
CA GLY A 113 22.63 9.31 -6.65
C GLY A 113 22.02 8.04 -7.23
N GLN A 114 22.80 6.99 -7.33
CA GLN A 114 22.34 5.67 -7.78
C GLN A 114 22.19 4.66 -6.62
N THR A 115 22.12 5.14 -5.39
CA THR A 115 22.08 4.27 -4.21
C THR A 115 20.78 4.45 -3.45
N LEU A 116 20.19 3.32 -3.09
CA LEU A 116 19.06 3.23 -2.17
C LEU A 116 19.52 2.47 -0.94
N SER A 117 19.40 3.10 0.23
CA SER A 117 19.79 2.52 1.51
C SER A 117 18.62 2.50 2.49
N LEU A 118 18.47 1.41 3.21
CA LEU A 118 17.48 1.25 4.27
C LEU A 118 18.19 0.94 5.58
N ILE A 119 17.78 1.62 6.64
CA ILE A 119 18.35 1.48 7.98
C ILE A 119 17.22 1.32 8.99
N ALA A 120 17.34 0.36 9.88
CA ALA A 120 16.43 0.18 11.01
C ALA A 120 17.23 -0.08 12.29
N THR A 121 16.74 0.48 13.41
CA THR A 121 17.33 0.24 14.74
C THR A 121 16.25 0.36 15.81
N ASP A 122 16.43 -0.36 16.90
CA ASP A 122 15.66 -0.24 18.14
C ASP A 122 16.49 0.35 19.31
N GLY A 123 17.70 0.81 18.99
CA GLY A 123 18.65 1.33 19.97
C GLY A 123 19.57 0.26 20.58
N HIS A 124 19.33 -1.03 20.33
CA HIS A 124 20.15 -2.14 20.78
C HIS A 124 20.86 -2.85 19.63
N ARG A 125 20.23 -2.86 18.48
CA ARG A 125 20.77 -3.45 17.25
C ARG A 125 20.45 -2.52 16.08
N LEU A 126 21.26 -2.60 15.04
CA LEU A 126 21.08 -1.84 13.80
C LEU A 126 21.22 -2.78 12.61
N ALA A 127 20.30 -2.67 11.67
CA ALA A 127 20.40 -3.32 10.37
C ALA A 127 20.51 -2.26 9.28
N PHE A 128 21.42 -2.51 8.35
CA PHE A 128 21.68 -1.67 7.18
C PHE A 128 21.69 -2.53 5.93
N ALA A 129 21.00 -2.09 4.90
CA ALA A 129 21.06 -2.71 3.58
C ALA A 129 21.04 -1.63 2.50
N SER A 130 21.75 -1.85 1.42
CA SER A 130 21.77 -0.93 0.30
C SER A 130 21.78 -1.68 -1.04
N ALA A 131 21.30 -1.00 -2.07
CA ALA A 131 21.35 -1.46 -3.46
C ALA A 131 21.80 -0.33 -4.37
N THR A 132 22.55 -0.69 -5.40
CA THR A 132 22.87 0.22 -6.50
C THR A 132 21.79 0.10 -7.56
N LEU A 133 21.24 1.24 -7.98
CA LEU A 133 20.20 1.34 -8.98
C LEU A 133 20.81 1.66 -10.35
N ASP A 134 20.08 1.30 -11.40
CA ASP A 134 20.48 1.63 -12.79
C ASP A 134 20.15 3.07 -13.18
N VAL A 135 19.44 3.80 -12.31
CA VAL A 135 18.99 5.18 -12.54
C VAL A 135 19.46 6.08 -11.41
N GLU A 136 19.65 7.36 -11.71
CA GLU A 136 19.81 8.37 -10.67
C GLU A 136 18.46 8.68 -10.03
N VAL A 137 18.46 8.83 -8.71
CA VAL A 137 17.26 9.10 -7.92
C VAL A 137 17.38 10.46 -7.23
N PRO A 138 16.27 11.18 -7.07
CA PRO A 138 16.24 12.40 -6.28
C PRO A 138 16.71 12.13 -4.84
N LYS A 139 17.48 13.05 -4.29
CA LYS A 139 17.90 12.94 -2.88
C LYS A 139 16.67 12.96 -1.97
N GLN A 140 16.50 11.89 -1.20
CA GLN A 140 15.43 11.74 -0.22
C GLN A 140 15.96 11.08 1.05
N GLU A 141 15.53 11.58 2.17
CA GLU A 141 15.80 11.00 3.48
C GLU A 141 14.51 11.09 4.30
N VAL A 142 13.85 9.96 4.47
CA VAL A 142 12.52 9.88 5.09
C VAL A 142 12.41 8.64 5.97
N ILE A 143 11.51 8.67 6.94
CA ILE A 143 11.21 7.52 7.80
C ILE A 143 9.86 6.94 7.39
N LEU A 144 9.88 5.70 6.93
CA LEU A 144 8.68 4.92 6.63
C LEU A 144 8.14 4.29 7.90
N PRO A 145 6.86 4.50 8.26
CA PRO A 145 6.27 3.91 9.45
C PRO A 145 6.27 2.38 9.41
N ARG A 146 6.37 1.74 10.56
CA ARG A 146 6.35 0.28 10.68
C ARG A 146 5.17 -0.38 9.96
N LYS A 147 3.96 0.16 10.10
CA LYS A 147 2.77 -0.38 9.39
C LYS A 147 2.95 -0.35 7.88
N THR A 148 3.50 0.73 7.35
CA THR A 148 3.79 0.87 5.92
C THR A 148 4.80 -0.18 5.45
N VAL A 149 5.86 -0.40 6.21
CA VAL A 149 6.89 -1.40 5.91
C VAL A 149 6.28 -2.81 5.86
N ILE A 150 5.48 -3.18 6.84
CA ILE A 150 4.81 -4.48 6.89
C ILE A 150 3.88 -4.68 5.70
N GLU A 151 3.09 -3.67 5.35
CA GLU A 151 2.18 -3.76 4.20
C GLU A 151 2.94 -3.81 2.87
N LEU A 152 3.99 -3.04 2.70
CA LEU A 152 4.83 -3.11 1.50
C LEU A 152 5.46 -4.49 1.33
N GLN A 153 5.95 -5.11 2.40
CA GLN A 153 6.50 -6.46 2.35
C GLN A 153 5.46 -7.50 1.90
N ARG A 154 4.20 -7.29 2.26
CA ARG A 154 3.09 -8.19 1.85
C ARG A 154 2.66 -7.97 0.40
N LEU A 155 2.66 -6.73 -0.06
CA LEU A 155 2.13 -6.33 -1.36
C LEU A 155 3.15 -6.45 -2.48
N LEU A 156 4.44 -6.22 -2.21
CA LEU A 156 5.50 -6.34 -3.19
C LEU A 156 5.74 -7.81 -3.54
N SER A 157 6.01 -8.06 -4.82
CA SER A 157 6.35 -9.38 -5.33
C SER A 157 7.84 -9.51 -5.64
N ASP A 158 8.29 -10.72 -5.93
CA ASP A 158 9.65 -10.99 -6.40
C ASP A 158 9.81 -10.76 -7.92
N ALA A 159 8.81 -10.13 -8.54
CA ALA A 159 8.85 -9.79 -9.96
C ALA A 159 9.81 -8.64 -10.26
N ASP A 160 10.32 -8.61 -11.48
CA ASP A 160 11.13 -7.50 -12.00
C ASP A 160 10.31 -6.25 -12.34
N GLY A 161 9.00 -6.30 -12.16
CA GLY A 161 8.09 -5.18 -12.42
C GLY A 161 8.51 -3.91 -11.69
N ALA A 162 8.35 -2.78 -12.34
CA ALA A 162 8.72 -1.50 -11.77
C ALA A 162 7.79 -1.09 -10.63
N LEU A 163 8.40 -0.60 -9.56
CA LEU A 163 7.75 0.15 -8.50
C LEU A 163 8.09 1.63 -8.68
N GLU A 164 7.08 2.45 -8.87
CA GLU A 164 7.24 3.90 -8.91
C GLU A 164 7.07 4.49 -7.51
N MET A 165 7.97 5.38 -7.13
CA MET A 165 7.94 6.10 -5.86
C MET A 165 7.92 7.61 -6.08
N ARG A 166 7.13 8.31 -5.27
CA ARG A 166 7.09 9.77 -5.16
C ARG A 166 7.04 10.18 -3.71
N PHE A 167 7.68 11.28 -3.40
CA PHE A 167 7.71 11.86 -2.06
C PHE A 167 7.19 13.28 -2.06
N ALA A 168 6.40 13.60 -1.05
CA ALA A 168 6.08 14.96 -0.63
C ALA A 168 6.68 15.18 0.76
N GLY A 169 6.58 16.38 1.34
CA GLY A 169 7.21 16.67 2.62
C GLY A 169 6.88 15.67 3.74
N ASN A 170 5.62 15.23 3.81
CA ASN A 170 5.14 14.33 4.86
C ASN A 170 4.43 13.08 4.34
N GLN A 171 4.52 12.80 3.05
CA GLN A 171 3.87 11.65 2.44
C GLN A 171 4.79 10.95 1.44
N ALA A 172 4.59 9.64 1.27
CA ALA A 172 5.17 8.85 0.21
C ALA A 172 4.07 8.12 -0.56
N LYS A 173 4.25 8.00 -1.86
CA LYS A 173 3.35 7.28 -2.76
C LYS A 173 4.13 6.22 -3.50
N PHE A 174 3.60 5.00 -3.45
CA PHE A 174 4.14 3.82 -4.12
C PHE A 174 3.11 3.33 -5.12
N SER A 175 3.52 3.12 -6.37
CA SER A 175 2.64 2.63 -7.43
C SER A 175 3.28 1.44 -8.13
N PHE A 176 2.58 0.33 -8.19
CA PHE A 176 3.02 -0.88 -8.88
C PHE A 176 1.82 -1.73 -9.33
N GLY A 177 1.86 -2.20 -10.57
CA GLY A 177 0.70 -2.83 -11.18
C GLY A 177 -0.50 -1.87 -11.18
N ALA A 178 -1.65 -2.37 -10.76
CA ALA A 178 -2.88 -1.59 -10.60
C ALA A 178 -3.07 -1.00 -9.18
N LEU A 179 -2.03 -1.06 -8.35
CA LEU A 179 -2.09 -0.68 -6.94
C LEU A 179 -1.37 0.64 -6.69
N GLU A 180 -2.00 1.50 -5.91
CA GLU A 180 -1.43 2.72 -5.36
C GLU A 180 -1.47 2.68 -3.84
N PHE A 181 -0.36 3.00 -3.22
CA PHE A 181 -0.20 3.03 -1.78
C PHE A 181 0.32 4.39 -1.34
N VAL A 182 -0.48 5.14 -0.59
CA VAL A 182 -0.09 6.42 -0.01
C VAL A 182 0.06 6.28 1.49
N THR A 183 1.14 6.75 2.04
CA THR A 183 1.42 6.74 3.48
C THR A 183 1.89 8.09 3.97
N LYS A 184 1.58 8.40 5.22
CA LYS A 184 2.23 9.49 5.94
C LYS A 184 3.62 9.02 6.38
N LEU A 185 4.56 9.95 6.37
CA LEU A 185 5.92 9.72 6.86
C LEU A 185 6.00 10.03 8.35
N VAL A 186 6.97 9.43 9.03
CA VAL A 186 7.26 9.78 10.42
C VAL A 186 8.11 11.03 10.43
N GLU A 187 7.70 12.02 11.22
CA GLU A 187 8.51 13.21 11.48
C GLU A 187 9.64 12.82 12.45
N GLY A 188 10.86 13.08 12.06
CA GLY A 188 12.05 12.82 12.88
C GLY A 188 13.24 13.62 12.40
N LYS A 189 14.06 14.01 13.31
CA LYS A 189 15.40 14.56 13.08
C LYS A 189 16.43 13.58 13.62
#